data_f715281314538b9fb88f2428307e06ca
#
_entry.id   f715281314538b9fb88f2428307e06ca
#
_cell.length_a   1.000
_cell.length_b   1.000
_cell.length_c   1.000
_cell.angle_alpha   90.00
_cell.angle_beta   90.00
_cell.angle_gamma   90.00
#
_symmetry.space_group_name_H-M   'P 1'
#
loop_
_entity.id
_entity.type
_entity.pdbx_description
1 polymer ?
#
loop_
_entity_poly.entity_id
_entity_poly.type
_entity_poly.pdbx_seq_one_letter_code
_entity_poly.pdbx_strand_id
1 'polypeptide(L)'
;MAEIDLVCPWVDGNDPAWQQERQRYASPDLQSGAGLFRDWDLMRYWFRGVEKAVPWIRTVHFVTWGHLPPWLNTAHPKLHIVRHDAFLPRAYRPTFNSSAIMLNVYRIPELAEQFILANDDFFFLDRVAPEEYFQSGLPCDCLHTLPITEVCTDNFGYILWNNISCLNEHFDLQTCIAAHREKWFADCYSVQVKADNQLAASLRHFPGFDCPHLPQPYLKSTFAVAWSKAYTRLHYASKQKFRSWSDHTEWLMRYWQLASGQVVPYVRRGGRAIALDRPKADIRDTVLSTQNRVICLNEGAQAVDFISRRDYLKRLFERVLPQRSAFEKD
;
A
#
# COMPACT_ATOMS: atom_id res chain seq x y z
N MET A 1 -19.54 -3.18 -15.32
CA MET A 1 -18.80 -3.18 -14.05
C MET A 1 -17.91 -1.95 -14.05
N ALA A 2 -17.68 -1.32 -12.91
CA ALA A 2 -16.75 -0.20 -12.82
C ALA A 2 -15.32 -0.69 -13.17
N GLU A 3 -14.55 0.16 -13.83
CA GLU A 3 -13.16 -0.14 -14.15
C GLU A 3 -12.30 0.07 -12.91
N ILE A 4 -11.68 -0.99 -12.41
CA ILE A 4 -10.81 -0.95 -11.23
C ILE A 4 -9.41 -1.36 -11.68
N ASP A 5 -8.44 -0.50 -11.39
CA ASP A 5 -7.02 -0.76 -11.65
C ASP A 5 -6.29 -1.25 -10.40
N LEU A 6 -5.13 -1.88 -10.61
CA LEU A 6 -4.20 -2.28 -9.57
C LEU A 6 -2.86 -1.56 -9.79
N VAL A 7 -2.34 -0.91 -8.77
CA VAL A 7 -1.04 -0.21 -8.83
C VAL A 7 -0.06 -0.94 -7.93
N CYS A 8 1.09 -1.34 -8.48
CA CYS A 8 2.16 -2.01 -7.75
C CYS A 8 3.48 -1.27 -7.96
N PRO A 9 3.99 -0.51 -6.97
CA PRO A 9 5.36 -0.04 -6.97
C PRO A 9 6.32 -1.19 -6.70
N TRP A 10 7.38 -1.29 -7.51
CA TRP A 10 8.41 -2.31 -7.36
C TRP A 10 9.80 -1.80 -7.73
N VAL A 11 10.82 -2.32 -7.09
CA VAL A 11 12.22 -2.04 -7.39
C VAL A 11 13.06 -3.31 -7.25
N ASP A 12 13.97 -3.54 -8.21
CA ASP A 12 15.07 -4.47 -8.03
C ASP A 12 16.24 -3.74 -7.36
N GLY A 13 16.39 -3.94 -6.06
CA GLY A 13 17.49 -3.37 -5.29
C GLY A 13 18.87 -3.91 -5.67
N ASN A 14 18.96 -4.97 -6.49
CA ASN A 14 20.20 -5.54 -6.97
C ASN A 14 20.62 -4.97 -8.34
N ASP A 15 19.78 -4.17 -9.00
CA ASP A 15 20.12 -3.54 -10.28
C ASP A 15 21.32 -2.60 -10.13
N PRO A 16 22.47 -2.85 -10.82
CA PRO A 16 23.68 -2.06 -10.64
C PRO A 16 23.52 -0.59 -11.06
N ALA A 17 22.72 -0.31 -12.09
CA ALA A 17 22.50 1.05 -12.56
C ALA A 17 21.66 1.85 -11.55
N TRP A 18 20.63 1.22 -10.98
CA TRP A 18 19.84 1.82 -9.92
C TRP A 18 20.67 2.06 -8.66
N GLN A 19 21.51 1.09 -8.26
CA GLN A 19 22.41 1.25 -7.12
C GLN A 19 23.39 2.40 -7.33
N GLN A 20 23.97 2.51 -8.53
CA GLN A 20 24.88 3.61 -8.88
C GLN A 20 24.18 4.96 -8.81
N GLU A 21 22.96 5.07 -9.34
CA GLU A 21 22.20 6.31 -9.26
C GLU A 21 21.85 6.64 -7.79
N ARG A 22 21.38 5.68 -7.02
CA ARG A 22 21.08 5.85 -5.60
C ARG A 22 22.29 6.37 -4.81
N GLN A 23 23.46 5.80 -5.02
CA GLN A 23 24.70 6.18 -4.33
C GLN A 23 25.12 7.64 -4.61
N ARG A 24 24.80 8.19 -5.77
CA ARG A 24 25.10 9.62 -6.10
C ARG A 24 24.35 10.60 -5.18
N TYR A 25 23.25 10.18 -4.60
CA TYR A 25 22.39 11.02 -3.76
C TYR A 25 22.39 10.61 -2.27
N ALA A 26 22.84 9.41 -1.94
CA ALA A 26 22.84 8.90 -0.58
C ALA A 26 23.97 9.56 0.24
N SER A 27 23.64 10.05 1.45
CA SER A 27 24.65 10.38 2.44
C SER A 27 25.32 9.10 2.98
N PRO A 28 26.51 9.19 3.58
CA PRO A 28 27.18 8.03 4.17
C PRO A 28 26.28 7.24 5.13
N ASP A 29 25.48 7.91 5.94
CA ASP A 29 24.58 7.29 6.91
C ASP A 29 23.42 6.51 6.27
N LEU A 30 23.00 6.89 5.04
CA LEU A 30 21.94 6.24 4.28
C LEU A 30 22.44 5.08 3.41
N GLN A 31 23.76 4.86 3.31
CA GLN A 31 24.32 3.77 2.53
C GLN A 31 24.07 2.39 3.16
N SER A 32 23.80 2.34 4.47
CA SER A 32 23.57 1.11 5.23
C SER A 32 22.17 0.47 5.06
N GLY A 33 21.23 1.16 4.40
CA GLY A 33 19.84 0.69 4.23
C GLY A 33 19.62 -0.35 3.14
N ALA A 34 20.58 -1.23 2.86
CA ALA A 34 20.49 -2.25 1.80
C ALA A 34 19.34 -3.24 1.99
N GLY A 35 18.87 -3.47 3.23
CA GLY A 35 17.74 -4.35 3.52
C GLY A 35 16.39 -3.85 3.01
N LEU A 36 16.20 -2.52 2.92
CA LEU A 36 14.92 -1.91 2.53
C LEU A 36 14.52 -2.14 1.06
N PHE A 37 15.47 -2.53 0.22
CA PHE A 37 15.26 -2.72 -1.22
C PHE A 37 15.57 -4.16 -1.65
N ARG A 38 15.47 -5.10 -0.71
CA ARG A 38 15.80 -6.50 -0.96
C ARG A 38 14.69 -7.15 -1.76
N ASP A 39 15.04 -7.71 -2.93
CA ASP A 39 14.12 -8.51 -3.71
C ASP A 39 14.09 -9.96 -3.19
N TRP A 40 12.93 -10.38 -2.70
CA TRP A 40 12.69 -11.75 -2.24
C TRP A 40 12.43 -12.73 -3.40
N ASP A 41 12.47 -12.26 -4.65
CA ASP A 41 12.20 -13.05 -5.86
C ASP A 41 10.81 -13.74 -5.83
N LEU A 42 9.81 -12.98 -5.34
CA LEU A 42 8.43 -13.47 -5.18
C LEU A 42 7.44 -12.83 -6.18
N MET A 43 7.88 -11.90 -7.01
CA MET A 43 6.99 -11.19 -7.94
C MET A 43 6.25 -12.10 -8.92
N ARG A 44 6.79 -13.29 -9.27
CA ARG A 44 6.04 -14.28 -10.06
C ARG A 44 4.75 -14.69 -9.36
N TYR A 45 4.83 -14.96 -8.07
CA TYR A 45 3.67 -15.36 -7.26
C TYR A 45 2.72 -14.20 -7.03
N TRP A 46 3.23 -12.97 -6.98
CA TRP A 46 2.39 -11.78 -6.95
C TRP A 46 1.49 -11.73 -8.18
N PHE A 47 2.04 -11.87 -9.39
CA PHE A 47 1.28 -11.89 -10.63
C PHE A 47 0.37 -13.13 -10.76
N ARG A 48 0.82 -14.31 -10.33
CA ARG A 48 -0.03 -15.51 -10.27
C ARG A 48 -1.23 -15.29 -9.36
N GLY A 49 -1.02 -14.65 -8.22
CA GLY A 49 -2.09 -14.28 -7.30
C GLY A 49 -3.07 -13.29 -7.90
N VAL A 50 -2.60 -12.27 -8.57
CA VAL A 50 -3.46 -11.28 -9.26
C VAL A 50 -4.34 -11.95 -10.30
N GLU A 51 -3.77 -12.79 -11.18
CA GLU A 51 -4.54 -13.49 -12.22
C GLU A 51 -5.58 -14.44 -11.63
N LYS A 52 -5.21 -15.20 -10.58
CA LYS A 52 -6.08 -16.18 -9.93
C LYS A 52 -7.19 -15.52 -9.12
N ALA A 53 -6.83 -14.55 -8.28
CA ALA A 53 -7.69 -14.06 -7.20
C ALA A 53 -8.52 -12.84 -7.58
N VAL A 54 -8.00 -11.97 -8.46
CA VAL A 54 -8.63 -10.71 -8.85
C VAL A 54 -8.68 -10.50 -10.37
N PRO A 55 -9.19 -11.50 -11.13
CA PRO A 55 -9.22 -11.47 -12.62
C PRO A 55 -10.07 -10.32 -13.17
N TRP A 56 -10.87 -9.68 -12.34
CA TRP A 56 -11.70 -8.52 -12.67
C TRP A 56 -10.93 -7.21 -12.74
N ILE A 57 -9.65 -7.17 -12.31
CA ILE A 57 -8.79 -6.01 -12.49
C ILE A 57 -8.69 -5.69 -13.99
N ARG A 58 -8.89 -4.40 -14.32
CA ARG A 58 -8.79 -3.90 -15.70
C ARG A 58 -7.32 -3.86 -16.14
N THR A 59 -6.48 -3.16 -15.39
CA THR A 59 -5.07 -2.93 -15.71
C THR A 59 -4.22 -3.01 -14.44
N VAL A 60 -3.09 -3.68 -14.55
CA VAL A 60 -2.02 -3.67 -13.54
C VAL A 60 -0.99 -2.61 -13.97
N HIS A 61 -0.93 -1.50 -13.25
CA HIS A 61 0.10 -0.49 -13.41
C HIS A 61 1.32 -0.90 -12.58
N PHE A 62 2.31 -1.47 -13.25
CA PHE A 62 3.57 -1.90 -12.62
C PHE A 62 4.55 -0.74 -12.62
N VAL A 63 4.70 -0.08 -11.47
CA VAL A 63 5.50 1.14 -11.32
C VAL A 63 6.93 0.78 -10.98
N THR A 64 7.87 1.20 -11.82
CA THR A 64 9.29 0.85 -11.70
C THR A 64 10.21 2.03 -12.03
N TRP A 65 11.43 1.97 -11.52
CA TRP A 65 12.49 2.91 -11.91
C TRP A 65 12.89 2.78 -13.40
N GLY A 66 12.71 1.58 -13.99
CA GLY A 66 12.98 1.32 -15.39
C GLY A 66 13.44 -0.12 -15.67
N HIS A 67 13.90 -0.83 -14.64
CA HIS A 67 14.21 -2.25 -14.73
C HIS A 67 12.96 -3.11 -14.64
N LEU A 68 13.01 -4.31 -15.16
CA LEU A 68 11.90 -5.26 -15.17
C LEU A 68 12.41 -6.67 -14.88
N PRO A 69 11.61 -7.52 -14.23
CA PRO A 69 11.93 -8.92 -14.12
C PRO A 69 12.11 -9.54 -15.53
N PRO A 70 13.17 -10.29 -15.80
CA PRO A 70 13.46 -10.82 -17.15
C PRO A 70 12.38 -11.78 -17.67
N TRP A 71 11.66 -12.42 -16.76
CA TRP A 71 10.56 -13.34 -17.07
C TRP A 71 9.22 -12.64 -17.31
N LEU A 72 9.10 -11.35 -17.08
CA LEU A 72 7.82 -10.63 -17.19
C LEU A 72 7.40 -10.48 -18.67
N ASN A 73 6.18 -10.93 -18.99
CA ASN A 73 5.55 -10.75 -20.29
C ASN A 73 5.03 -9.31 -20.45
N THR A 74 5.86 -8.43 -20.98
CA THR A 74 5.52 -7.02 -21.17
C THR A 74 4.46 -6.77 -22.24
N ALA A 75 4.10 -7.77 -23.04
CA ALA A 75 3.03 -7.69 -24.04
C ALA A 75 1.65 -8.11 -23.48
N HIS A 76 1.56 -8.49 -22.20
CA HIS A 76 0.28 -8.87 -21.61
C HIS A 76 -0.73 -7.72 -21.63
N PRO A 77 -1.97 -7.91 -22.16
CA PRO A 77 -2.91 -6.81 -22.42
C PRO A 77 -3.38 -6.06 -21.16
N LYS A 78 -3.28 -6.67 -19.99
CA LYS A 78 -3.60 -6.02 -18.72
C LYS A 78 -2.39 -5.42 -18.00
N LEU A 79 -1.19 -5.47 -18.58
CA LEU A 79 0.01 -4.95 -17.95
C LEU A 79 0.40 -3.61 -18.54
N HIS A 80 0.45 -2.59 -17.72
CA HIS A 80 0.99 -1.27 -18.08
C HIS A 80 2.27 -1.01 -17.27
N ILE A 81 3.41 -0.97 -17.95
CA ILE A 81 4.69 -0.62 -17.33
C ILE A 81 4.76 0.89 -17.18
N VAL A 82 4.88 1.35 -15.94
CA VAL A 82 4.91 2.77 -15.60
C VAL A 82 6.28 3.15 -15.04
N ARG A 83 7.06 3.89 -15.80
CA ARG A 83 8.34 4.42 -15.32
C ARG A 83 8.11 5.68 -14.48
N HIS A 84 9.00 5.95 -13.53
CA HIS A 84 8.94 7.15 -12.69
C HIS A 84 8.86 8.45 -13.51
N ASP A 85 9.51 8.51 -14.66
CA ASP A 85 9.51 9.70 -15.52
C ASP A 85 8.20 9.90 -16.31
N ALA A 86 7.34 8.90 -16.38
CA ALA A 86 6.05 8.99 -17.04
C ALA A 86 4.99 9.73 -16.18
N PHE A 87 5.16 9.79 -14.86
CA PHE A 87 4.14 10.39 -13.99
C PHE A 87 4.68 11.31 -12.89
N LEU A 88 5.93 11.11 -12.44
CA LEU A 88 6.53 11.99 -11.44
C LEU A 88 6.98 13.31 -12.07
N PRO A 89 6.61 14.46 -11.52
CA PRO A 89 7.18 15.75 -11.90
C PRO A 89 8.71 15.76 -11.84
N ARG A 90 9.35 16.50 -12.73
CA ARG A 90 10.82 16.60 -12.80
C ARG A 90 11.45 17.00 -11.45
N ALA A 91 10.76 17.84 -10.67
CA ALA A 91 11.22 18.29 -9.37
C ALA A 91 11.31 17.18 -8.30
N TYR A 92 10.65 16.02 -8.52
CA TYR A 92 10.63 14.89 -7.60
C TYR A 92 11.54 13.74 -8.02
N ARG A 93 12.21 13.89 -9.17
CA ARG A 93 13.08 12.85 -9.74
C ARG A 93 14.57 13.19 -9.58
N PRO A 94 15.46 12.21 -9.44
CA PRO A 94 15.12 10.82 -9.08
C PRO A 94 14.65 10.73 -7.64
N THR A 95 13.93 9.65 -7.32
CA THR A 95 13.55 9.34 -5.94
C THR A 95 13.75 7.85 -5.66
N PHE A 96 14.20 7.55 -4.43
CA PHE A 96 14.38 6.23 -3.84
C PHE A 96 13.45 6.08 -2.62
N ASN A 97 12.45 6.94 -2.55
CA ASN A 97 11.47 7.02 -1.48
C ASN A 97 10.11 6.54 -1.99
N SER A 98 9.67 5.38 -1.51
CA SER A 98 8.34 4.83 -1.85
C SER A 98 7.20 5.78 -1.47
N SER A 99 7.34 6.53 -0.37
CA SER A 99 6.35 7.53 0.04
C SER A 99 6.14 8.59 -1.04
N ALA A 100 7.23 9.13 -1.60
CA ALA A 100 7.17 10.11 -2.70
C ALA A 100 6.53 9.52 -3.96
N ILE A 101 6.80 8.24 -4.26
CA ILE A 101 6.20 7.53 -5.40
C ILE A 101 4.68 7.38 -5.17
N MET A 102 4.28 6.84 -4.02
CA MET A 102 2.89 6.53 -3.71
C MET A 102 2.01 7.77 -3.59
N LEU A 103 2.52 8.88 -3.07
CA LEU A 103 1.80 10.17 -3.06
C LEU A 103 1.44 10.67 -4.47
N ASN A 104 2.16 10.26 -5.50
CA ASN A 104 2.01 10.75 -6.86
C ASN A 104 1.37 9.76 -7.83
N VAL A 105 1.01 8.53 -7.42
CA VAL A 105 0.46 7.50 -8.32
C VAL A 105 -0.80 7.95 -9.07
N TYR A 106 -1.58 8.86 -8.52
CA TYR A 106 -2.76 9.41 -9.18
C TYR A 106 -2.45 10.16 -10.50
N ARG A 107 -1.18 10.51 -10.71
CA ARG A 107 -0.70 11.15 -11.94
C ARG A 107 -0.39 10.16 -13.05
N ILE A 108 -0.46 8.86 -12.79
CA ILE A 108 -0.25 7.83 -13.81
C ILE A 108 -1.27 8.06 -14.94
N PRO A 109 -0.81 8.17 -16.20
CA PRO A 109 -1.70 8.25 -17.34
C PRO A 109 -2.64 7.04 -17.38
N GLU A 110 -3.90 7.26 -17.78
CA GLU A 110 -4.92 6.21 -17.94
C GLU A 110 -5.31 5.45 -16.66
N LEU A 111 -4.79 5.84 -15.48
CA LEU A 111 -5.25 5.26 -14.21
C LEU A 111 -6.73 5.53 -14.04
N ALA A 112 -7.49 4.47 -13.75
CA ALA A 112 -8.92 4.55 -13.45
C ALA A 112 -9.22 5.42 -12.22
N GLU A 113 -10.44 5.91 -12.12
CA GLU A 113 -10.91 6.61 -10.92
C GLU A 113 -10.82 5.70 -9.68
N GLN A 114 -11.20 4.43 -9.84
CA GLN A 114 -11.11 3.42 -8.80
C GLN A 114 -9.86 2.60 -8.99
N PHE A 115 -8.98 2.60 -8.00
CA PHE A 115 -7.81 1.75 -8.04
C PHE A 115 -7.44 1.18 -6.67
N ILE A 116 -6.74 0.06 -6.69
CA ILE A 116 -6.19 -0.58 -5.50
C ILE A 116 -4.68 -0.37 -5.52
N LEU A 117 -4.11 0.12 -4.43
CA LEU A 117 -2.67 0.15 -4.25
C LEU A 117 -2.25 -1.11 -3.48
N ALA A 118 -1.41 -1.92 -4.10
CA ALA A 118 -0.86 -3.15 -3.53
C ALA A 118 0.66 -3.15 -3.71
N ASN A 119 1.38 -3.14 -2.60
CA ASN A 119 2.84 -3.23 -2.60
C ASN A 119 3.30 -4.60 -3.12
N ASP A 120 4.59 -4.72 -3.43
CA ASP A 120 5.25 -5.94 -3.89
C ASP A 120 5.37 -7.05 -2.83
N ASP A 121 5.10 -6.71 -1.57
CA ASP A 121 4.98 -7.64 -0.43
C ASP A 121 3.54 -8.08 -0.10
N PHE A 122 2.54 -7.65 -0.91
CA PHE A 122 1.13 -8.03 -0.76
C PHE A 122 0.74 -9.11 -1.75
N PHE A 123 0.26 -10.25 -1.27
CA PHE A 123 -0.08 -11.39 -2.12
C PHE A 123 -1.56 -11.75 -2.01
N PHE A 124 -2.22 -11.84 -3.16
CA PHE A 124 -3.54 -12.43 -3.28
C PHE A 124 -3.41 -13.95 -3.40
N LEU A 125 -3.97 -14.69 -2.48
CA LEU A 125 -3.86 -16.16 -2.43
C LEU A 125 -5.13 -16.85 -2.92
N ASP A 126 -6.29 -16.25 -2.69
CA ASP A 126 -7.58 -16.80 -3.10
C ASP A 126 -8.54 -15.67 -3.51
N ARG A 127 -9.65 -16.06 -4.15
CA ARG A 127 -10.62 -15.14 -4.78
C ARG A 127 -11.10 -14.06 -3.81
N VAL A 128 -11.06 -12.84 -4.31
CA VAL A 128 -11.60 -11.64 -3.68
C VAL A 128 -12.54 -10.98 -4.68
N ALA A 129 -13.75 -10.66 -4.25
CA ALA A 129 -14.73 -9.99 -5.11
C ALA A 129 -14.45 -8.50 -5.22
N PRO A 130 -14.76 -7.85 -6.37
CA PRO A 130 -14.58 -6.41 -6.52
C PRO A 130 -15.39 -5.60 -5.51
N GLU A 131 -16.54 -6.10 -5.07
CA GLU A 131 -17.41 -5.50 -4.06
C GLU A 131 -16.79 -5.44 -2.67
N GLU A 132 -15.70 -6.19 -2.41
CA GLU A 132 -14.93 -6.08 -1.18
C GLU A 132 -14.01 -4.85 -1.15
N TYR A 133 -13.76 -4.26 -2.33
CA TYR A 133 -12.96 -3.04 -2.47
C TYR A 133 -13.79 -1.82 -2.87
N PHE A 134 -14.82 -1.99 -3.71
CA PHE A 134 -15.65 -0.87 -4.16
C PHE A 134 -17.11 -1.25 -4.25
N GLN A 135 -17.97 -0.39 -3.72
CA GLN A 135 -19.43 -0.49 -3.86
C GLN A 135 -20.00 0.89 -4.20
N SER A 136 -20.94 0.95 -5.14
CA SER A 136 -21.58 2.19 -5.58
C SER A 136 -20.61 3.31 -5.95
N GLY A 137 -19.44 2.95 -6.49
CA GLY A 137 -18.42 3.91 -6.89
C GLY A 137 -17.48 4.38 -5.77
N LEU A 138 -17.70 3.94 -4.52
CA LEU A 138 -16.93 4.35 -3.35
C LEU A 138 -16.06 3.19 -2.82
N PRO A 139 -14.90 3.49 -2.24
CA PRO A 139 -14.05 2.49 -1.60
C PRO A 139 -14.73 1.87 -0.38
N CYS A 140 -14.57 0.56 -0.21
CA CYS A 140 -15.01 -0.19 0.96
C CYS A 140 -13.94 -0.17 2.04
N ASP A 141 -14.23 0.38 3.22
CA ASP A 141 -13.26 0.47 4.31
C ASP A 141 -13.93 0.54 5.69
N CYS A 142 -13.15 0.36 6.74
CA CYS A 142 -13.59 0.47 8.12
C CYS A 142 -13.22 1.85 8.69
N LEU A 143 -14.24 2.62 9.10
CA LEU A 143 -14.02 3.87 9.84
C LEU A 143 -13.71 3.52 11.30
N HIS A 144 -12.49 3.12 11.58
CA HIS A 144 -12.04 2.74 12.91
C HIS A 144 -10.98 3.72 13.41
N THR A 145 -11.36 4.58 14.34
CA THR A 145 -10.41 5.50 14.99
C THR A 145 -9.63 4.77 16.07
N LEU A 146 -8.31 4.85 15.98
CA LEU A 146 -7.40 4.37 17.02
C LEU A 146 -6.34 5.44 17.30
N PRO A 147 -5.94 5.65 18.56
CA PRO A 147 -4.80 6.50 18.87
C PRO A 147 -3.52 5.96 18.24
N ILE A 148 -2.69 6.87 17.74
CA ILE A 148 -1.32 6.52 17.34
C ILE A 148 -0.53 6.22 18.61
N THR A 149 -0.02 5.01 18.70
CA THR A 149 0.79 4.53 19.85
C THR A 149 2.27 4.37 19.50
N GLU A 150 2.59 4.43 18.21
CA GLU A 150 3.94 4.31 17.70
C GLU A 150 4.80 5.49 18.18
N VAL A 151 5.98 5.17 18.68
CA VAL A 151 6.96 6.17 19.11
C VAL A 151 7.72 6.65 17.87
N CYS A 152 8.00 7.94 17.78
CA CYS A 152 8.79 8.52 16.68
C CYS A 152 10.28 8.17 16.83
N THR A 153 10.60 6.89 16.86
CA THR A 153 11.99 6.35 16.88
C THR A 153 12.48 5.98 15.49
N ASP A 154 11.56 5.84 14.53
CA ASP A 154 11.84 5.56 13.13
C ASP A 154 10.96 6.42 12.21
N ASN A 155 11.20 6.31 10.91
CA ASN A 155 10.44 7.09 9.93
C ASN A 155 8.95 6.71 9.89
N PHE A 156 8.58 5.48 10.26
CA PHE A 156 7.19 5.04 10.21
C PHE A 156 6.32 5.76 11.26
N GLY A 157 6.80 5.88 12.49
CA GLY A 157 6.10 6.64 13.53
C GLY A 157 5.86 8.09 13.11
N TYR A 158 6.88 8.75 12.55
CA TYR A 158 6.73 10.13 12.03
C TYR A 158 5.70 10.23 10.91
N ILE A 159 5.65 9.26 9.98
CA ILE A 159 4.69 9.23 8.88
C ILE A 159 3.25 9.24 9.40
N LEU A 160 2.94 8.40 10.39
CA LEU A 160 1.60 8.33 10.99
C LEU A 160 1.20 9.68 11.57
N TRP A 161 2.07 10.29 12.39
CA TRP A 161 1.84 11.61 12.98
C TRP A 161 1.70 12.72 11.94
N ASN A 162 2.53 12.73 10.90
CA ASN A 162 2.47 13.72 9.84
C ASN A 162 1.15 13.63 9.07
N ASN A 163 0.71 12.40 8.73
CA ASN A 163 -0.55 12.19 8.02
C ASN A 163 -1.75 12.68 8.85
N ILE A 164 -1.81 12.33 10.14
CA ILE A 164 -2.89 12.76 11.03
C ILE A 164 -2.83 14.27 11.31
N SER A 165 -1.64 14.83 11.51
CA SER A 165 -1.47 16.29 11.66
C SER A 165 -1.99 17.02 10.43
N CYS A 166 -1.64 16.53 9.23
CA CYS A 166 -2.14 17.13 7.99
C CYS A 166 -3.67 17.01 7.85
N LEU A 167 -4.24 15.85 8.20
CA LEU A 167 -5.70 15.66 8.16
C LEU A 167 -6.42 16.64 9.08
N ASN A 168 -5.92 16.81 10.31
CA ASN A 168 -6.49 17.67 11.34
C ASN A 168 -6.43 19.17 11.02
N GLU A 169 -5.63 19.59 10.02
CA GLU A 169 -5.69 20.95 9.47
C GLU A 169 -6.91 21.20 8.59
N HIS A 170 -7.55 20.13 8.09
CA HIS A 170 -8.62 20.22 7.10
C HIS A 170 -9.95 19.67 7.58
N PHE A 171 -9.96 18.85 8.62
CA PHE A 171 -11.16 18.18 9.12
C PHE A 171 -11.27 18.29 10.65
N ASP A 172 -12.48 18.51 11.12
CA ASP A 172 -12.87 18.40 12.51
C ASP A 172 -13.62 17.07 12.71
N LEU A 173 -13.16 16.24 13.64
CA LEU A 173 -13.68 14.89 13.84
C LEU A 173 -15.16 14.88 14.22
N GLN A 174 -15.58 15.80 15.12
CA GLN A 174 -16.98 15.85 15.56
C GLN A 174 -17.90 16.22 14.40
N THR A 175 -17.47 17.17 13.55
CA THR A 175 -18.18 17.54 12.34
C THR A 175 -18.28 16.36 11.36
N CYS A 176 -17.20 15.62 11.15
CA CYS A 176 -17.20 14.44 10.27
C CYS A 176 -18.13 13.33 10.79
N ILE A 177 -18.11 13.05 12.10
CA ILE A 177 -19.01 12.07 12.71
C ILE A 177 -20.46 12.54 12.61
N ALA A 178 -20.74 13.81 12.87
CA ALA A 178 -22.12 14.34 12.79
C ALA A 178 -22.67 14.23 11.36
N ALA A 179 -21.85 14.52 10.35
CA ALA A 179 -22.25 14.49 8.94
C ALA A 179 -22.50 13.07 8.39
N HIS A 180 -21.84 12.05 8.97
CA HIS A 180 -21.83 10.66 8.45
C HIS A 180 -21.99 9.63 9.56
N ARG A 181 -22.82 9.92 10.57
CA ARG A 181 -22.93 9.08 11.80
C ARG A 181 -23.24 7.62 11.47
N GLU A 182 -24.09 7.37 10.47
CA GLU A 182 -24.46 6.03 10.03
C GLU A 182 -23.27 5.23 9.51
N LYS A 183 -22.25 5.89 8.96
CA LYS A 183 -21.01 5.24 8.49
C LYS A 183 -20.04 4.98 9.63
N TRP A 184 -19.94 5.89 10.60
CA TRP A 184 -19.06 5.75 11.74
C TRP A 184 -19.51 4.67 12.73
N PHE A 185 -20.82 4.37 12.76
CA PHE A 185 -21.44 3.40 13.66
C PHE A 185 -22.20 2.31 12.90
N ALA A 186 -21.71 1.94 11.71
CA ALA A 186 -22.37 0.98 10.84
C ALA A 186 -22.56 -0.39 11.51
N ASP A 187 -23.63 -1.11 11.11
CA ASP A 187 -23.98 -2.39 11.73
C ASP A 187 -22.95 -3.50 11.47
N CYS A 188 -22.19 -3.41 10.40
CA CYS A 188 -21.12 -4.36 10.08
C CYS A 188 -19.91 -4.28 11.04
N TYR A 189 -19.80 -3.23 11.87
CA TYR A 189 -18.69 -3.05 12.79
C TYR A 189 -18.90 -3.82 14.10
N SER A 190 -17.78 -4.30 14.66
CA SER A 190 -17.77 -4.92 15.98
C SER A 190 -18.12 -3.93 17.09
N VAL A 191 -18.49 -4.45 18.24
CA VAL A 191 -18.73 -3.65 19.46
C VAL A 191 -17.49 -2.82 19.80
N GLN A 192 -16.28 -3.38 19.63
CA GLN A 192 -15.03 -2.69 19.92
C GLN A 192 -14.84 -1.47 18.99
N VAL A 193 -14.99 -1.62 17.67
CA VAL A 193 -14.89 -0.51 16.72
C VAL A 193 -15.87 0.62 17.06
N LYS A 194 -17.12 0.26 17.39
CA LYS A 194 -18.13 1.26 17.80
C LYS A 194 -17.77 1.95 19.11
N ALA A 195 -17.20 1.23 20.07
CA ALA A 195 -16.75 1.80 21.35
C ALA A 195 -15.57 2.75 21.16
N ASP A 196 -14.56 2.38 20.35
CA ASP A 196 -13.41 3.22 20.04
C ASP A 196 -13.85 4.50 19.32
N ASN A 197 -14.75 4.39 18.35
CA ASN A 197 -15.32 5.55 17.67
C ASN A 197 -16.14 6.44 18.61
N GLN A 198 -16.89 5.84 19.57
CA GLN A 198 -17.64 6.61 20.55
C GLN A 198 -16.71 7.35 21.52
N LEU A 199 -15.59 6.75 21.91
CA LEU A 199 -14.57 7.40 22.73
C LEU A 199 -13.93 8.56 21.95
N ALA A 200 -13.56 8.33 20.69
CA ALA A 200 -12.98 9.35 19.82
C ALA A 200 -13.95 10.51 19.55
N ALA A 201 -15.26 10.27 19.51
CA ALA A 201 -16.29 11.30 19.27
C ALA A 201 -16.28 12.45 20.32
N SER A 202 -15.67 12.24 21.48
CA SER A 202 -15.43 13.29 22.47
C SER A 202 -14.30 14.24 22.09
N LEU A 203 -13.42 13.84 21.15
CA LEU A 203 -12.26 14.60 20.70
C LEU A 203 -12.65 15.53 19.53
N ARG A 204 -11.97 16.65 19.43
CA ARG A 204 -12.08 17.53 18.28
C ARG A 204 -11.25 17.05 17.09
N HIS A 205 -10.08 16.48 17.38
CA HIS A 205 -9.10 16.07 16.39
C HIS A 205 -9.05 14.55 16.27
N PHE A 206 -8.75 14.07 15.06
CA PHE A 206 -8.52 12.64 14.83
C PHE A 206 -7.30 12.18 15.63
N PRO A 207 -7.43 11.15 16.48
CA PRO A 207 -6.30 10.60 17.23
C PRO A 207 -5.42 9.68 16.37
N GLY A 208 -5.96 9.17 15.27
CA GLY A 208 -5.40 8.21 14.36
C GLY A 208 -6.49 7.28 13.82
N PHE A 209 -6.08 6.34 12.99
CA PHE A 209 -6.93 5.29 12.43
C PHE A 209 -6.25 3.93 12.53
N ASP A 210 -7.03 2.86 12.56
CA ASP A 210 -6.53 1.52 12.26
C ASP A 210 -5.92 1.49 10.86
N CYS A 211 -4.70 0.98 10.73
CA CYS A 211 -3.92 0.95 9.51
C CYS A 211 -3.56 -0.48 9.11
N PRO A 212 -4.50 -1.27 8.59
CA PRO A 212 -4.21 -2.63 8.14
C PRO A 212 -3.20 -2.58 6.98
N HIS A 213 -2.03 -3.19 7.15
CA HIS A 213 -1.00 -3.26 6.12
C HIS A 213 -1.36 -4.32 5.07
N LEU A 214 -2.30 -3.98 4.19
CA LEU A 214 -2.90 -4.81 3.15
C LEU A 214 -3.30 -3.92 1.97
N PRO A 215 -3.60 -4.46 0.79
CA PRO A 215 -4.05 -3.67 -0.37
C PRO A 215 -5.23 -2.75 -0.03
N GLN A 216 -5.13 -1.48 -0.40
CA GLN A 216 -6.12 -0.45 -0.07
C GLN A 216 -6.78 0.13 -1.31
N PRO A 217 -8.12 0.34 -1.28
CA PRO A 217 -8.85 1.00 -2.36
C PRO A 217 -8.75 2.52 -2.26
N TYR A 218 -8.60 3.16 -3.41
CA TYR A 218 -8.50 4.61 -3.52
C TYR A 218 -9.33 5.16 -4.68
N LEU A 219 -9.75 6.42 -4.54
CA LEU A 219 -10.26 7.25 -5.63
C LEU A 219 -9.16 8.19 -6.12
N LYS A 220 -8.93 8.24 -7.42
CA LYS A 220 -7.97 9.17 -8.05
C LYS A 220 -8.31 10.62 -7.73
N SER A 221 -9.59 10.96 -7.71
CA SER A 221 -10.10 12.29 -7.36
C SER A 221 -9.76 12.69 -5.92
N THR A 222 -9.73 11.75 -4.97
CA THR A 222 -9.32 12.04 -3.58
C THR A 222 -7.88 12.55 -3.52
N PHE A 223 -6.97 11.92 -4.28
CA PHE A 223 -5.58 12.41 -4.37
C PHE A 223 -5.54 13.85 -4.90
N ALA A 224 -6.27 14.14 -5.97
CA ALA A 224 -6.30 15.48 -6.55
C ALA A 224 -6.80 16.53 -5.54
N VAL A 225 -7.86 16.22 -4.79
CA VAL A 225 -8.41 17.09 -3.75
C VAL A 225 -7.41 17.29 -2.61
N ALA A 226 -6.86 16.22 -2.05
CA ALA A 226 -5.88 16.30 -0.97
C ALA A 226 -4.63 17.09 -1.40
N TRP A 227 -4.13 16.85 -2.61
CA TRP A 227 -3.03 17.62 -3.17
C TRP A 227 -3.35 19.11 -3.32
N SER A 228 -4.57 19.47 -3.73
CA SER A 228 -4.96 20.88 -3.85
C SER A 228 -5.03 21.59 -2.50
N LYS A 229 -5.38 20.86 -1.44
CA LYS A 229 -5.55 21.42 -0.08
C LYS A 229 -4.25 21.41 0.73
N ALA A 230 -3.47 20.33 0.65
CA ALA A 230 -2.24 20.11 1.42
C ALA A 230 -0.96 20.26 0.55
N TYR A 231 -1.01 21.07 -0.51
CA TYR A 231 0.06 21.18 -1.52
C TYR A 231 1.45 21.34 -0.91
N THR A 232 1.62 22.27 0.03
CA THR A 232 2.94 22.59 0.60
C THR A 232 3.58 21.37 1.28
N ARG A 233 2.79 20.62 2.09
CA ARG A 233 3.26 19.42 2.78
C ARG A 233 3.59 18.30 1.81
N LEU A 234 2.69 18.01 0.88
CA LEU A 234 2.84 16.92 -0.09
C LEU A 234 3.95 17.20 -1.10
N HIS A 235 4.11 18.47 -1.53
CA HIS A 235 5.21 18.91 -2.36
C HIS A 235 6.56 18.72 -1.68
N TYR A 236 6.66 19.13 -0.41
CA TYR A 236 7.88 18.96 0.36
C TYR A 236 8.24 17.48 0.56
N ALA A 237 7.27 16.65 0.96
CA ALA A 237 7.45 15.20 1.10
C ALA A 237 7.86 14.54 -0.23
N SER A 238 7.23 14.93 -1.35
CA SER A 238 7.55 14.37 -2.68
C SER A 238 8.95 14.75 -3.20
N LYS A 239 9.58 15.79 -2.66
CA LYS A 239 10.97 16.17 -2.97
C LYS A 239 12.02 15.32 -2.25
N GLN A 240 11.63 14.60 -1.21
CA GLN A 240 12.56 13.77 -0.45
C GLN A 240 13.01 12.58 -1.28
N LYS A 241 14.30 12.50 -1.55
CA LYS A 241 14.88 11.40 -2.35
C LYS A 241 14.94 10.09 -1.58
N PHE A 242 15.00 10.17 -0.27
CA PHE A 242 15.03 9.05 0.67
C PHE A 242 13.97 9.24 1.73
N ARG A 243 13.57 8.14 2.38
CA ARG A 243 12.65 8.22 3.53
C ARG A 243 13.15 9.20 4.57
N SER A 244 12.25 10.02 5.05
CA SER A 244 12.53 11.13 5.95
C SER A 244 11.48 11.21 7.05
N TRP A 245 11.85 11.77 8.20
CA TRP A 245 10.92 12.10 9.28
C TRP A 245 9.80 13.07 8.85
N SER A 246 9.96 13.78 7.75
CA SER A 246 8.96 14.70 7.19
C SER A 246 8.03 14.06 6.16
N ASP A 247 8.15 12.76 5.91
CA ASP A 247 7.36 12.08 4.90
C ASP A 247 5.87 12.06 5.26
N HIS A 248 5.06 12.09 4.20
CA HIS A 248 3.64 11.74 4.16
C HIS A 248 3.50 10.57 3.19
N THR A 249 2.45 9.78 3.34
CA THR A 249 2.19 8.64 2.45
C THR A 249 0.76 8.66 1.92
N GLU A 250 0.47 7.71 1.05
CA GLU A 250 -0.88 7.45 0.52
C GLU A 250 -1.92 7.18 1.62
N TRP A 251 -1.51 6.80 2.81
CA TRP A 251 -2.42 6.66 3.97
C TRP A 251 -3.16 7.96 4.29
N LEU A 252 -2.55 9.12 4.02
CA LEU A 252 -3.25 10.39 4.12
C LEU A 252 -4.49 10.43 3.21
N MET A 253 -4.39 9.85 1.99
CA MET A 253 -5.52 9.81 1.05
C MET A 253 -6.63 8.88 1.55
N ARG A 254 -6.26 7.75 2.16
CA ARG A 254 -7.23 6.89 2.84
C ARG A 254 -7.93 7.64 3.98
N TYR A 255 -7.17 8.32 4.83
CA TYR A 255 -7.74 9.12 5.94
C TYR A 255 -8.67 10.22 5.41
N TRP A 256 -8.31 10.81 4.26
CA TRP A 256 -9.15 11.82 3.59
C TRP A 256 -10.48 11.23 3.14
N GLN A 257 -10.49 10.04 2.54
CA GLN A 257 -11.71 9.30 2.17
C GLN A 257 -12.59 9.02 3.39
N LEU A 258 -11.99 8.55 4.48
CA LEU A 258 -12.70 8.26 5.72
C LEU A 258 -13.32 9.53 6.33
N ALA A 259 -12.54 10.59 6.47
CA ALA A 259 -12.97 11.85 7.06
C ALA A 259 -14.06 12.56 6.24
N SER A 260 -13.95 12.53 4.89
CA SER A 260 -14.95 13.12 3.98
C SER A 260 -16.20 12.26 3.77
N GLY A 261 -16.27 11.08 4.39
CA GLY A 261 -17.37 10.14 4.19
C GLY A 261 -17.44 9.51 2.78
N GLN A 262 -16.38 9.64 1.96
CA GLN A 262 -16.28 8.99 0.65
C GLN A 262 -15.89 7.52 0.79
N VAL A 263 -16.69 6.76 1.49
CA VAL A 263 -16.42 5.38 1.85
C VAL A 263 -17.74 4.63 2.06
N VAL A 264 -17.74 3.34 1.73
CA VAL A 264 -18.79 2.40 2.15
C VAL A 264 -18.27 1.63 3.37
N PRO A 265 -19.00 1.63 4.50
CA PRO A 265 -18.62 0.87 5.67
C PRO A 265 -18.47 -0.62 5.36
N TYR A 266 -17.27 -1.16 5.57
CA TYR A 266 -16.97 -2.56 5.27
C TYR A 266 -15.84 -3.08 6.14
N VAL A 267 -15.95 -4.33 6.57
CA VAL A 267 -14.88 -5.04 7.31
C VAL A 267 -14.36 -6.17 6.43
N ARG A 268 -13.21 -5.95 5.78
CA ARG A 268 -12.56 -7.01 4.99
C ARG A 268 -12.06 -8.12 5.89
N ARG A 269 -12.35 -9.36 5.50
CA ARG A 269 -11.94 -10.57 6.20
C ARG A 269 -10.91 -11.33 5.36
N GLY A 270 -10.13 -12.19 6.04
CA GLY A 270 -9.14 -13.03 5.34
C GLY A 270 -7.89 -12.27 4.90
N GLY A 271 -7.61 -11.13 5.54
CA GLY A 271 -6.36 -10.40 5.40
C GLY A 271 -5.42 -10.66 6.58
N ARG A 272 -4.12 -10.86 6.34
CA ARG A 272 -3.11 -11.03 7.39
C ARG A 272 -1.75 -10.49 6.98
N ALA A 273 -1.17 -9.66 7.84
CA ALA A 273 0.23 -9.25 7.74
C ALA A 273 1.10 -10.06 8.72
N ILE A 274 2.31 -10.41 8.28
CA ILE A 274 3.30 -11.10 9.10
C ILE A 274 4.71 -10.66 8.72
N ALA A 275 5.57 -10.46 9.73
CA ALA A 275 6.97 -10.12 9.51
C ALA A 275 7.80 -11.36 9.15
N LEU A 276 8.75 -11.21 8.23
CA LEU A 276 9.59 -12.31 7.74
C LEU A 276 10.66 -12.79 8.74
N ASP A 277 10.86 -12.06 9.83
CA ASP A 277 11.72 -12.51 10.95
C ASP A 277 11.00 -13.43 11.94
N ARG A 278 9.69 -13.62 11.80
CA ARG A 278 8.91 -14.57 12.60
C ARG A 278 9.33 -16.03 12.33
N PRO A 279 9.03 -16.96 13.25
CA PRO A 279 9.30 -18.38 13.03
C PRO A 279 8.76 -18.90 11.71
N LYS A 280 9.52 -19.80 11.06
CA LYS A 280 9.09 -20.42 9.78
C LYS A 280 7.72 -21.09 9.86
N ALA A 281 7.35 -21.63 11.03
CA ALA A 281 6.03 -22.23 11.25
C ALA A 281 4.91 -21.22 11.14
N ASP A 282 5.05 -20.04 11.77
CA ASP A 282 4.03 -18.97 11.74
C ASP A 282 3.83 -18.45 10.30
N ILE A 283 4.94 -18.29 9.56
CA ILE A 283 4.89 -17.87 8.16
C ILE A 283 4.20 -18.93 7.30
N ARG A 284 4.56 -20.22 7.49
CA ARG A 284 3.91 -21.35 6.79
C ARG A 284 2.40 -21.34 7.07
N ASP A 285 2.00 -21.23 8.31
CA ASP A 285 0.60 -21.28 8.72
C ASP A 285 -0.16 -20.06 8.18
N THR A 286 0.51 -18.90 8.04
CA THR A 286 -0.07 -17.74 7.38
C THR A 286 -0.27 -17.97 5.89
N VAL A 287 0.73 -18.49 5.16
CA VAL A 287 0.68 -18.68 3.70
C VAL A 287 -0.25 -19.84 3.31
N LEU A 288 -0.27 -20.93 4.10
CA LEU A 288 -1.05 -22.12 3.77
C LEU A 288 -2.47 -22.13 4.33
N SER A 289 -2.83 -21.16 5.17
CA SER A 289 -4.18 -21.07 5.72
C SER A 289 -5.20 -20.71 4.65
N THR A 290 -6.22 -21.50 4.51
CA THR A 290 -7.38 -21.21 3.62
C THR A 290 -8.24 -20.05 4.14
N GLN A 291 -8.03 -19.61 5.37
CA GLN A 291 -8.68 -18.42 5.91
C GLN A 291 -8.05 -17.13 5.41
N ASN A 292 -6.81 -17.17 4.96
CA ASN A 292 -6.08 -16.01 4.47
C ASN A 292 -6.19 -15.92 2.95
N ARG A 293 -6.95 -14.96 2.45
CA ARG A 293 -7.11 -14.70 1.02
C ARG A 293 -6.13 -13.65 0.51
N VAL A 294 -5.69 -12.77 1.40
CA VAL A 294 -4.71 -11.71 1.12
C VAL A 294 -3.70 -11.65 2.25
N ILE A 295 -2.42 -11.69 1.95
CA ILE A 295 -1.37 -11.59 2.96
C ILE A 295 -0.36 -10.50 2.61
N CYS A 296 0.26 -9.96 3.66
CA CYS A 296 1.47 -9.15 3.55
C CYS A 296 2.63 -9.85 4.23
N LEU A 297 3.78 -9.89 3.56
CA LEU A 297 5.03 -10.45 4.06
C LEU A 297 6.05 -9.34 4.27
N ASN A 298 5.97 -8.66 5.41
CA ASN A 298 6.86 -7.53 5.72
C ASN A 298 8.30 -7.97 5.99
N GLU A 299 9.26 -7.13 5.59
CA GLU A 299 10.61 -7.22 6.14
C GLU A 299 10.52 -7.03 7.67
N GLY A 300 11.16 -7.94 8.42
CA GLY A 300 11.20 -7.85 9.87
C GLY A 300 12.33 -6.96 10.38
N ALA A 301 12.29 -6.61 11.67
CA ALA A 301 13.33 -5.84 12.33
C ALA A 301 14.61 -6.64 12.60
N GLN A 302 14.48 -7.99 12.71
CA GLN A 302 15.59 -8.86 13.02
C GLN A 302 16.25 -9.41 11.75
N ALA A 303 17.57 -9.57 11.81
CA ALA A 303 18.32 -10.20 10.74
C ALA A 303 17.92 -11.67 10.56
N VAL A 304 17.65 -12.06 9.31
CA VAL A 304 17.37 -13.45 8.94
C VAL A 304 18.36 -13.93 7.88
N ASP A 305 18.59 -15.25 7.83
CA ASP A 305 19.28 -15.86 6.69
C ASP A 305 18.39 -15.68 5.43
N PHE A 306 18.76 -14.71 4.64
CA PHE A 306 18.00 -14.28 3.46
C PHE A 306 17.79 -15.43 2.47
N ILE A 307 18.87 -16.13 2.09
CA ILE A 307 18.80 -17.20 1.07
C ILE A 307 17.89 -18.32 1.56
N SER A 308 18.12 -18.82 2.77
CA SER A 308 17.29 -19.88 3.35
C SER A 308 15.83 -19.45 3.49
N ARG A 309 15.58 -18.19 3.85
CA ARG A 309 14.22 -17.66 4.01
C ARG A 309 13.53 -17.50 2.66
N ARG A 310 14.19 -16.90 1.67
CA ARG A 310 13.70 -16.75 0.30
C ARG A 310 13.31 -18.10 -0.31
N ASP A 311 14.22 -19.07 -0.25
CA ASP A 311 13.96 -20.40 -0.83
C ASP A 311 12.84 -21.15 -0.09
N TYR A 312 12.69 -20.91 1.20
CA TYR A 312 11.56 -21.42 1.97
C TYR A 312 10.24 -20.79 1.50
N LEU A 313 10.19 -19.47 1.33
CA LEU A 313 9.00 -18.76 0.83
C LEU A 313 8.61 -19.24 -0.57
N LYS A 314 9.55 -19.38 -1.49
CA LYS A 314 9.31 -19.88 -2.84
C LYS A 314 8.64 -21.27 -2.80
N ARG A 315 9.13 -22.18 -1.96
CA ARG A 315 8.49 -23.51 -1.79
C ARG A 315 7.06 -23.43 -1.25
N LEU A 316 6.75 -22.48 -0.37
CA LEU A 316 5.39 -22.27 0.11
C LEU A 316 4.49 -21.74 -0.99
N PHE A 317 4.95 -20.73 -1.74
CA PHE A 317 4.17 -20.14 -2.82
C PHE A 317 3.95 -21.10 -3.98
N GLU A 318 4.91 -21.98 -4.32
CA GLU A 318 4.70 -23.03 -5.32
C GLU A 318 3.58 -24.01 -4.92
N ARG A 319 3.27 -24.16 -3.64
CA ARG A 319 2.15 -24.98 -3.16
C ARG A 319 0.80 -24.28 -3.31
N VAL A 320 0.71 -22.97 -3.13
CA VAL A 320 -0.56 -22.23 -3.15
C VAL A 320 -0.85 -21.58 -4.50
N LEU A 321 0.21 -21.26 -5.25
CA LEU A 321 0.16 -20.63 -6.57
C LEU A 321 1.08 -21.37 -7.57
N PRO A 322 0.85 -22.67 -7.84
CA PRO A 322 1.73 -23.48 -8.69
C PRO A 322 1.61 -23.14 -10.17
N GLN A 323 0.45 -22.64 -10.60
CA GLN A 323 0.18 -22.37 -12.01
C GLN A 323 0.84 -21.07 -12.45
N ARG A 324 1.62 -21.12 -13.54
CA ARG A 324 2.16 -19.92 -14.18
C ARG A 324 1.03 -19.02 -14.65
N SER A 325 1.24 -17.74 -14.55
CA SER A 325 0.32 -16.72 -15.05
C SER A 325 0.66 -16.32 -16.49
N ALA A 326 -0.30 -15.78 -17.22
CA ALA A 326 -0.07 -15.19 -18.54
C ALA A 326 0.85 -13.94 -18.50
N PHE A 327 1.12 -13.41 -17.31
CA PHE A 327 2.14 -12.38 -17.09
C PHE A 327 3.58 -12.90 -17.13
N GLU A 328 3.79 -14.22 -17.21
CA GLU A 328 5.13 -14.83 -17.29
C GLU A 328 5.41 -15.23 -18.77
N LYS A 329 6.62 -14.87 -19.28
CA LYS A 329 7.10 -15.38 -20.57
C LYS A 329 7.29 -16.89 -20.51
N ASP A 330 7.17 -17.55 -21.64
CA ASP A 330 7.47 -18.96 -21.82
C ASP A 330 8.94 -19.32 -21.51
#